data_266a40eca418397567ae37cc37999018
#
_entry.id   266a40eca418397567ae37cc37999018
#
_cell.length_a   1.000
_cell.length_b   1.000
_cell.length_c   1.000
_cell.angle_alpha   90.00
_cell.angle_beta   90.00
_cell.angle_gamma   90.00
#
_symmetry.space_group_name_H-M   'P 1'
#
loop_
_entity.id
_entity.type
_entity.pdbx_description
1 polymer ?
#
loop_
_entity_poly.entity_id
_entity_poly.type
_entity_poly.pdbx_seq_one_letter_code
_entity_poly.pdbx_strand_id
1 'polypeptide(L)'
;FPIVLKADGLALGKGVLICNTVDEAIEGAREIMLDKKFGESGNRMVVEEFMTGREVSVLSFVDGKTIRIMTSAQDHKRAGDGDTGLNTGGMGTFSPSPFYTKEVDAYCREHIYQPTVDAMRSEGRTFQGIIFFGLMLTKEGPKVLEYNARFGDPETQVVLPRMKNDIVD
;
A
#
# COMPACT_ATOMS: atom_id res chain seq x y z
N PHE A 1 -20.01 3.86 -7.10
CA PHE A 1 -19.43 2.56 -7.45
C PHE A 1 -18.46 2.73 -8.59
N PRO A 2 -17.39 1.92 -8.64
CA PRO A 2 -17.13 0.81 -7.71
C PRO A 2 -16.70 1.26 -6.31
N ILE A 3 -16.75 0.31 -5.34
CA ILE A 3 -16.18 0.46 -3.99
C ILE A 3 -15.28 -0.72 -3.67
N VAL A 4 -14.47 -0.58 -2.61
CA VAL A 4 -13.58 -1.65 -2.14
C VAL A 4 -13.97 -2.06 -0.72
N LEU A 5 -14.13 -3.36 -0.50
CA LEU A 5 -14.34 -3.95 0.81
C LEU A 5 -13.04 -4.65 1.25
N LYS A 6 -12.57 -4.36 2.45
CA LYS A 6 -11.36 -4.99 3.02
C LYS A 6 -11.67 -5.61 4.37
N ALA A 7 -11.31 -6.87 4.57
CA ALA A 7 -11.26 -7.46 5.91
C ALA A 7 -10.23 -6.71 6.76
N ASP A 8 -10.60 -6.30 7.98
CA ASP A 8 -9.74 -5.46 8.84
C ASP A 8 -8.54 -6.22 9.44
N GLY A 9 -8.66 -7.54 9.56
CA GLY A 9 -7.58 -8.38 10.08
C GLY A 9 -6.65 -8.91 8.99
N LEU A 10 -5.64 -9.67 9.41
CA LEU A 10 -4.66 -10.28 8.52
C LEU A 10 -5.33 -11.32 7.60
N ALA A 11 -5.34 -11.05 6.31
CA ALA A 11 -5.92 -11.93 5.28
C ALA A 11 -4.94 -12.24 4.13
N LEU A 12 -3.64 -12.03 4.34
CA LEU A 12 -2.54 -12.34 3.40
C LEU A 12 -2.77 -11.77 1.99
N GLY A 13 -3.28 -10.55 1.89
CA GLY A 13 -3.57 -9.88 0.62
C GLY A 13 -4.83 -10.39 -0.12
N LYS A 14 -5.57 -11.35 0.46
CA LYS A 14 -6.76 -11.95 -0.17
C LYS A 14 -8.08 -11.35 0.32
N GLY A 15 -8.05 -10.56 1.39
CA GLY A 15 -9.23 -9.99 2.03
C GLY A 15 -9.74 -8.70 1.39
N VAL A 16 -9.53 -8.50 0.09
CA VAL A 16 -9.91 -7.31 -0.66
C VAL A 16 -10.88 -7.70 -1.78
N LEU A 17 -12.07 -7.08 -1.80
CA LEU A 17 -13.09 -7.28 -2.82
C LEU A 17 -13.42 -5.94 -3.49
N ILE A 18 -13.35 -5.90 -4.81
CA ILE A 18 -13.79 -4.75 -5.61
C ILE A 18 -15.22 -5.05 -6.05
N CYS A 19 -16.16 -4.20 -5.66
CA CYS A 19 -17.58 -4.36 -5.91
C CYS A 19 -18.05 -3.26 -6.88
N ASN A 20 -18.61 -3.65 -8.01
CA ASN A 20 -19.06 -2.73 -9.06
C ASN A 20 -20.52 -2.31 -8.88
N THR A 21 -21.28 -3.07 -8.10
CA THR A 21 -22.70 -2.85 -7.83
C THR A 21 -23.00 -2.93 -6.33
N VAL A 22 -24.17 -2.44 -5.94
CA VAL A 22 -24.66 -2.55 -4.56
C VAL A 22 -24.86 -4.02 -4.18
N ASP A 23 -25.36 -4.84 -5.08
CA ASP A 23 -25.61 -6.26 -4.82
C ASP A 23 -24.31 -7.02 -4.59
N GLU A 24 -23.28 -6.77 -5.42
CA GLU A 24 -21.93 -7.32 -5.19
C GLU A 24 -21.35 -6.87 -3.85
N ALA A 25 -21.58 -5.63 -3.44
CA ALA A 25 -21.10 -5.12 -2.16
C ALA A 25 -21.82 -5.79 -0.97
N ILE A 26 -23.14 -6.01 -1.06
CA ILE A 26 -23.91 -6.71 -0.03
C ILE A 26 -23.42 -8.16 0.08
N GLU A 27 -23.24 -8.85 -1.04
CA GLU A 27 -22.76 -10.23 -1.04
C GLU A 27 -21.33 -10.32 -0.50
N GLY A 28 -20.44 -9.43 -0.95
CA GLY A 28 -19.06 -9.35 -0.43
C GLY A 28 -19.01 -9.08 1.08
N ALA A 29 -19.86 -8.21 1.57
CA ALA A 29 -19.98 -7.95 3.01
C ALA A 29 -20.47 -9.20 3.79
N ARG A 30 -21.41 -9.97 3.23
CA ARG A 30 -21.86 -11.25 3.80
C ARG A 30 -20.71 -12.26 3.85
N GLU A 31 -20.01 -12.47 2.73
CA GLU A 31 -18.87 -13.39 2.66
C GLU A 31 -17.81 -13.06 3.72
N ILE A 32 -17.47 -11.76 3.89
CA ILE A 32 -16.46 -11.33 4.85
C ILE A 32 -16.96 -11.50 6.29
N MET A 33 -18.11 -10.92 6.61
CA MET A 33 -18.54 -10.73 8.00
C MET A 33 -19.40 -11.85 8.55
N LEU A 34 -20.27 -12.46 7.74
CA LEU A 34 -21.19 -13.53 8.17
C LEU A 34 -20.62 -14.92 7.90
N ASP A 35 -20.20 -15.18 6.67
CA ASP A 35 -19.70 -16.49 6.26
C ASP A 35 -18.27 -16.73 6.72
N LYS A 36 -17.64 -15.69 7.27
CA LYS A 36 -16.27 -15.76 7.83
C LYS A 36 -15.23 -16.31 6.84
N LYS A 37 -15.35 -15.94 5.56
CA LYS A 37 -14.42 -16.37 4.49
C LYS A 37 -12.94 -16.16 4.85
N PHE A 38 -12.65 -15.15 5.68
CA PHE A 38 -11.32 -14.83 6.18
C PHE A 38 -11.20 -15.06 7.70
N GLY A 39 -12.03 -15.93 8.28
CA GLY A 39 -12.04 -16.22 9.70
C GLY A 39 -12.28 -14.99 10.57
N GLU A 40 -11.56 -14.86 11.67
CA GLU A 40 -11.68 -13.71 12.58
C GLU A 40 -11.27 -12.37 11.96
N SER A 41 -10.42 -12.38 10.91
CA SER A 41 -10.05 -11.18 10.18
C SER A 41 -11.24 -10.47 9.54
N GLY A 42 -12.33 -11.19 9.29
CA GLY A 42 -13.61 -10.68 8.80
C GLY A 42 -14.56 -10.20 9.88
N ASN A 43 -14.17 -10.14 11.16
CA ASN A 43 -15.04 -9.63 12.22
C ASN A 43 -15.36 -8.13 12.07
N ARG A 44 -14.45 -7.40 11.45
CA ARG A 44 -14.63 -6.01 11.03
C ARG A 44 -14.26 -5.88 9.57
N MET A 45 -14.83 -4.89 8.92
CA MET A 45 -14.59 -4.60 7.51
C MET A 45 -14.44 -3.09 7.31
N VAL A 46 -13.52 -2.72 6.44
CA VAL A 46 -13.33 -1.34 5.97
C VAL A 46 -13.97 -1.22 4.59
N VAL A 47 -14.69 -0.14 4.37
CA VAL A 47 -15.25 0.23 3.06
C VAL A 47 -14.49 1.44 2.56
N GLU A 48 -13.85 1.30 1.41
CA GLU A 48 -13.01 2.34 0.82
C GLU A 48 -13.52 2.78 -0.55
N GLU A 49 -13.14 4.00 -0.95
CA GLU A 49 -13.32 4.43 -2.33
C GLU A 49 -12.47 3.56 -3.28
N PHE A 50 -12.99 3.31 -4.46
CA PHE A 50 -12.19 2.69 -5.52
C PHE A 50 -11.33 3.76 -6.19
N MET A 51 -10.03 3.68 -5.98
CA MET A 51 -9.07 4.60 -6.55
C MET A 51 -8.59 4.14 -7.92
N THR A 52 -8.45 5.09 -8.84
CA THR A 52 -7.85 4.88 -10.16
C THR A 52 -6.62 5.74 -10.34
N GLY A 53 -5.57 5.17 -10.90
CA GLY A 53 -4.31 5.88 -11.09
C GLY A 53 -3.15 4.93 -11.36
N ARG A 54 -1.96 5.35 -11.01
CA ARG A 54 -0.75 4.52 -11.07
C ARG A 54 -0.30 4.15 -9.67
N GLU A 55 -0.09 2.87 -9.46
CA GLU A 55 0.49 2.40 -8.20
C GLU A 55 1.98 2.70 -8.16
N VAL A 56 2.45 3.15 -7.02
CA VAL A 56 3.87 3.38 -6.72
C VAL A 56 4.14 2.90 -5.30
N SER A 57 5.27 2.21 -5.14
CA SER A 57 5.75 1.72 -3.85
C SER A 57 6.86 2.63 -3.32
N VAL A 58 6.75 3.02 -2.05
CA VAL A 58 7.78 3.81 -1.37
C VAL A 58 8.09 3.18 -0.01
N LEU A 59 9.32 2.73 0.16
CA LEU A 59 9.80 2.17 1.41
C LEU A 59 10.50 3.24 2.25
N SER A 60 10.46 3.08 3.55
CA SER A 60 11.07 4.03 4.48
C SER A 60 11.63 3.35 5.72
N PHE A 61 12.71 3.91 6.28
CA PHE A 61 13.16 3.62 7.64
C PHE A 61 12.47 4.55 8.62
N VAL A 62 12.02 4.02 9.74
CA VAL A 62 11.36 4.78 10.82
C VAL A 62 11.98 4.40 12.16
N ASP A 63 12.34 5.40 12.97
CA ASP A 63 12.89 5.23 14.31
C ASP A 63 11.89 5.57 15.44
N GLY A 64 10.62 5.76 15.09
CA GLY A 64 9.55 6.17 16.00
C GLY A 64 9.25 7.67 15.96
N LYS A 65 10.14 8.49 15.42
CA LYS A 65 9.98 9.94 15.30
C LYS A 65 10.36 10.45 13.92
N THR A 66 11.48 9.97 13.41
CA THR A 66 12.04 10.37 12.12
C THR A 66 11.69 9.33 11.06
N ILE A 67 11.38 9.79 9.87
CA ILE A 67 11.21 8.93 8.70
C ILE A 67 12.26 9.26 7.64
N ARG A 68 12.87 8.23 7.05
CA ARG A 68 13.82 8.34 5.94
C ARG A 68 13.30 7.56 4.74
N ILE A 69 12.95 8.28 3.70
CA ILE A 69 12.33 7.74 2.50
C ILE A 69 13.40 7.21 1.56
N MET A 70 13.22 5.99 1.08
CA MET A 70 14.02 5.37 0.04
C MET A 70 13.56 5.83 -1.35
N THR A 71 14.32 5.46 -2.39
CA THR A 71 13.91 5.69 -3.77
C THR A 71 12.60 4.95 -4.07
N SER A 72 11.71 5.60 -4.81
CA SER A 72 10.45 4.97 -5.23
C SER A 72 10.68 3.74 -6.11
N ALA A 73 9.75 2.80 -6.08
CA ALA A 73 9.71 1.65 -6.95
C ALA A 73 8.32 1.50 -7.57
N GLN A 74 8.22 0.70 -8.61
CA GLN A 74 6.95 0.35 -9.22
C GLN A 74 6.98 -1.13 -9.57
N ASP A 75 6.00 -1.85 -9.04
CA ASP A 75 5.81 -3.28 -9.26
C ASP A 75 4.79 -3.53 -10.38
N HIS A 76 5.03 -4.59 -11.14
CA HIS A 76 4.10 -5.11 -12.15
C HIS A 76 3.30 -6.26 -11.54
N LYS A 77 2.10 -5.97 -11.04
CA LYS A 77 1.27 -6.95 -10.33
C LYS A 77 0.44 -7.83 -11.25
N ARG A 78 0.14 -7.38 -12.46
CA ARG A 78 -0.69 -8.13 -13.41
C ARG A 78 0.12 -9.16 -14.17
N ALA A 79 -0.49 -10.34 -14.38
CA ALA A 79 0.19 -11.47 -15.03
C ALA A 79 0.35 -11.32 -16.54
N GLY A 80 -0.47 -10.52 -17.19
CA GLY A 80 -0.50 -10.37 -18.66
C GLY A 80 0.03 -9.02 -19.15
N ASP A 81 0.37 -8.99 -20.43
CA ASP A 81 0.85 -7.80 -21.11
C ASP A 81 -0.20 -6.67 -21.06
N GLY A 82 0.28 -5.42 -21.02
CA GLY A 82 -0.59 -4.25 -20.97
C GLY A 82 -1.35 -4.09 -19.66
N ASP A 83 -0.80 -4.58 -18.55
CA ASP A 83 -1.40 -4.50 -17.21
C ASP A 83 -2.76 -5.20 -17.13
N THR A 84 -2.83 -6.42 -17.67
CA THR A 84 -4.05 -7.24 -17.75
C THR A 84 -3.93 -8.55 -16.97
N GLY A 85 -5.05 -9.26 -16.80
CA GLY A 85 -5.08 -10.56 -16.15
C GLY A 85 -5.18 -10.47 -14.62
N LEU A 86 -4.87 -11.58 -13.94
CA LEU A 86 -4.96 -11.71 -12.49
C LEU A 86 -3.83 -10.94 -11.78
N ASN A 87 -4.12 -10.41 -10.62
CA ASN A 87 -3.09 -9.90 -9.72
C ASN A 87 -2.20 -11.04 -9.22
N THR A 88 -0.90 -10.76 -9.15
CA THR A 88 0.12 -11.66 -8.61
C THR A 88 0.77 -11.03 -7.38
N GLY A 89 1.73 -11.73 -6.76
CA GLY A 89 2.57 -11.16 -5.70
C GLY A 89 3.63 -10.18 -6.21
N GLY A 90 3.74 -9.99 -7.54
CA GLY A 90 4.73 -9.17 -8.24
C GLY A 90 5.43 -9.96 -9.33
N MET A 91 5.34 -9.46 -10.57
CA MET A 91 5.99 -10.08 -11.74
C MET A 91 7.38 -9.51 -11.99
N GLY A 92 7.71 -8.43 -11.33
CA GLY A 92 8.97 -7.72 -11.45
C GLY A 92 8.78 -6.24 -11.10
N THR A 93 9.86 -5.58 -10.72
CA THR A 93 9.83 -4.21 -10.26
C THR A 93 10.98 -3.41 -10.83
N PHE A 94 10.84 -2.11 -10.89
CA PHE A 94 11.89 -1.18 -11.26
C PHE A 94 11.92 0.05 -10.34
N SER A 95 13.06 0.72 -10.28
CA SER A 95 13.30 1.90 -9.45
C SER A 95 14.25 2.86 -10.19
N PRO A 96 14.01 4.19 -10.17
CA PRO A 96 12.84 4.87 -9.61
C PRO A 96 11.61 4.76 -10.53
N SER A 97 10.41 4.98 -9.96
CA SER A 97 9.22 5.16 -10.79
C SER A 97 9.26 6.52 -11.48
N PRO A 98 9.08 6.59 -12.83
CA PRO A 98 9.09 7.87 -13.55
C PRO A 98 7.86 8.74 -13.24
N PHE A 99 6.84 8.17 -12.63
CA PHE A 99 5.62 8.88 -12.22
C PHE A 99 5.73 9.51 -10.83
N TYR A 100 6.72 9.10 -10.05
CA TYR A 100 6.99 9.65 -8.73
C TYR A 100 7.92 10.86 -8.86
N THR A 101 7.34 12.02 -9.21
CA THR A 101 8.06 13.27 -9.43
C THR A 101 8.49 13.92 -8.12
N LYS A 102 9.30 14.98 -8.21
CA LYS A 102 9.72 15.77 -7.03
C LYS A 102 8.53 16.43 -6.32
N GLU A 103 7.55 16.86 -7.08
CA GLU A 103 6.31 17.48 -6.56
C GLU A 103 5.47 16.44 -5.80
N VAL A 104 5.35 15.23 -6.34
CA VAL A 104 4.70 14.10 -5.67
C VAL A 104 5.44 13.74 -4.37
N ASP A 105 6.78 13.66 -4.41
CA ASP A 105 7.59 13.38 -3.21
C ASP A 105 7.39 14.45 -2.14
N ALA A 106 7.43 15.73 -2.51
CA ALA A 106 7.23 16.84 -1.58
C ALA A 106 5.86 16.78 -0.93
N TYR A 107 4.80 16.58 -1.71
CA TYR A 107 3.44 16.41 -1.20
C TYR A 107 3.33 15.22 -0.23
N CYS A 108 3.87 14.07 -0.61
CA CYS A 108 3.81 12.87 0.22
C CYS A 108 4.57 13.03 1.54
N ARG A 109 5.71 13.74 1.54
CA ARG A 109 6.45 14.04 2.78
C ARG A 109 5.64 14.88 3.74
N GLU A 110 4.98 15.90 3.24
CA GLU A 110 4.20 16.84 4.03
C GLU A 110 2.87 16.24 4.51
N HIS A 111 2.17 15.50 3.65
CA HIS A 111 0.78 15.10 3.91
C HIS A 111 0.60 13.61 4.24
N ILE A 112 1.59 12.76 3.96
CA ILE A 112 1.45 11.31 4.16
C ILE A 112 2.51 10.77 5.13
N TYR A 113 3.81 10.90 4.79
CA TYR A 113 4.85 10.12 5.48
C TYR A 113 5.08 10.57 6.93
N GLN A 114 5.44 11.82 7.13
CA GLN A 114 5.66 12.34 8.49
C GLN A 114 4.36 12.35 9.30
N PRO A 115 3.20 12.77 8.76
CA PRO A 115 1.93 12.68 9.48
C PRO A 115 1.55 11.26 9.93
N THR A 116 1.88 10.22 9.16
CA THR A 116 1.65 8.82 9.57
C THR A 116 2.44 8.48 10.82
N VAL A 117 3.74 8.81 10.86
CA VAL A 117 4.61 8.54 12.02
C VAL A 117 4.15 9.34 13.24
N ASP A 118 3.79 10.60 13.04
CA ASP A 118 3.33 11.48 14.11
C ASP A 118 1.97 11.04 14.68
N ALA A 119 1.05 10.61 13.83
CA ALA A 119 -0.24 10.07 14.25
C ALA A 119 -0.09 8.80 15.10
N MET A 120 0.72 7.85 14.64
CA MET A 120 1.01 6.62 15.40
C MET A 120 1.61 6.93 16.77
N ARG A 121 2.56 7.87 16.82
CA ARG A 121 3.17 8.29 18.07
C ARG A 121 2.17 8.96 19.01
N SER A 122 1.27 9.82 18.49
CA SER A 122 0.25 10.51 19.28
C SER A 122 -0.76 9.56 19.92
N GLU A 123 -0.99 8.41 19.28
CA GLU A 123 -1.84 7.33 19.81
C GLU A 123 -1.10 6.36 20.74
N GLY A 124 0.17 6.64 21.09
CA GLY A 124 1.00 5.74 21.90
C GLY A 124 1.44 4.46 21.20
N ARG A 125 1.36 4.42 19.87
CA ARG A 125 1.72 3.28 19.01
C ARG A 125 2.98 3.57 18.22
N THR A 126 4.04 3.93 18.90
CA THR A 126 5.32 4.26 18.27
C THR A 126 5.85 3.09 17.45
N PHE A 127 6.13 3.33 16.18
CA PHE A 127 6.64 2.32 15.25
C PHE A 127 8.12 2.52 14.96
N GLN A 128 8.89 1.43 14.99
CA GLN A 128 10.28 1.39 14.56
C GLN A 128 10.47 0.26 13.56
N GLY A 129 11.14 0.54 12.45
CA GLY A 129 11.37 -0.44 11.39
C GLY A 129 11.11 0.10 10.01
N ILE A 130 10.61 -0.76 9.12
CA ILE A 130 10.28 -0.42 7.74
C ILE A 130 8.79 -0.20 7.59
N ILE A 131 8.40 0.98 7.06
CA ILE A 131 7.06 1.18 6.54
C ILE A 131 7.15 1.19 5.00
N PHE A 132 6.36 0.34 4.41
CA PHE A 132 6.08 0.34 2.98
C PHE A 132 4.76 1.10 2.76
N PHE A 133 4.80 2.15 1.96
CA PHE A 133 3.64 2.89 1.51
C PHE A 133 3.28 2.43 0.10
N GLY A 134 2.14 1.77 -0.06
CA GLY A 134 1.49 1.59 -1.34
C GLY A 134 0.69 2.84 -1.67
N LEU A 135 1.06 3.54 -2.71
CA LEU A 135 0.44 4.78 -3.13
C LEU A 135 -0.31 4.60 -4.45
N MET A 136 -1.45 5.25 -4.57
CA MET A 136 -2.15 5.46 -5.83
C MET A 136 -1.98 6.91 -6.25
N LEU A 137 -1.30 7.15 -7.36
CA LEU A 137 -1.18 8.48 -7.97
C LEU A 137 -2.44 8.75 -8.80
N THR A 138 -3.43 9.36 -8.16
CA THR A 138 -4.72 9.69 -8.78
C THR A 138 -4.68 11.04 -9.48
N LYS A 139 -5.74 11.38 -10.20
CA LYS A 139 -5.90 12.71 -10.82
C LYS A 139 -6.04 13.83 -9.77
N GLU A 140 -6.45 13.49 -8.56
CA GLU A 140 -6.62 14.41 -7.43
C GLU A 140 -5.36 14.54 -6.56
N GLY A 141 -4.33 13.76 -6.86
CA GLY A 141 -3.07 13.69 -6.11
C GLY A 141 -2.79 12.31 -5.55
N PRO A 142 -1.66 12.15 -4.84
CA PRO A 142 -1.30 10.88 -4.20
C PRO A 142 -2.25 10.53 -3.05
N LYS A 143 -2.71 9.29 -3.01
CA LYS A 143 -3.51 8.72 -1.91
C LYS A 143 -2.86 7.42 -1.44
N VAL A 144 -3.04 7.08 -0.17
CA VAL A 144 -2.52 5.83 0.39
C VAL A 144 -3.48 4.69 0.03
N LEU A 145 -2.94 3.67 -0.61
CA LEU A 145 -3.65 2.43 -0.93
C LEU A 145 -3.55 1.41 0.21
N GLU A 146 -2.32 1.28 0.76
CA GLU A 146 -2.04 0.35 1.87
C GLU A 146 -0.74 0.72 2.59
N TYR A 147 -0.59 0.21 3.81
CA TYR A 147 0.64 0.19 4.57
C TYR A 147 1.08 -1.26 4.79
N ASN A 148 2.39 -1.51 4.72
CA ASN A 148 2.97 -2.75 5.19
C ASN A 148 4.13 -2.45 6.15
N ALA A 149 4.22 -3.20 7.26
CA ALA A 149 5.24 -3.02 8.30
C ALA A 149 6.44 -3.95 8.05
N ARG A 150 6.98 -3.93 6.83
CA ARG A 150 8.04 -4.80 6.34
C ARG A 150 8.65 -4.26 5.05
N PHE A 151 9.78 -4.83 4.66
CA PHE A 151 10.29 -4.69 3.31
C PHE A 151 9.32 -5.27 2.26
N GLY A 152 9.33 -4.70 1.06
CA GLY A 152 8.58 -5.19 -0.09
C GLY A 152 9.32 -6.32 -0.83
N ASP A 153 8.58 -7.21 -1.45
CA ASP A 153 9.07 -8.19 -2.39
C ASP A 153 8.17 -8.12 -3.64
N PRO A 154 8.71 -7.66 -4.78
CA PRO A 154 10.12 -7.55 -5.19
C PRO A 154 10.78 -6.15 -5.04
N GLU A 155 10.20 -5.18 -4.37
CA GLU A 155 10.71 -3.79 -4.34
C GLU A 155 12.09 -3.67 -3.67
N THR A 156 12.33 -4.46 -2.63
CA THR A 156 13.60 -4.43 -1.89
C THR A 156 14.80 -4.70 -2.80
N GLN A 157 14.65 -5.62 -3.75
CA GLN A 157 15.70 -6.04 -4.67
C GLN A 157 16.14 -4.93 -5.63
N VAL A 158 15.31 -3.91 -5.85
CA VAL A 158 15.66 -2.77 -6.71
C VAL A 158 15.94 -1.48 -5.94
N VAL A 159 15.49 -1.37 -4.69
CA VAL A 159 15.67 -0.18 -3.87
C VAL A 159 16.99 -0.21 -3.11
N LEU A 160 17.31 -1.31 -2.43
CA LEU A 160 18.54 -1.41 -1.62
C LEU A 160 19.84 -1.23 -2.43
N PRO A 161 19.99 -1.79 -3.65
CA PRO A 161 21.19 -1.56 -4.45
C PRO A 161 21.42 -0.10 -4.86
N ARG A 162 20.42 0.76 -4.67
CA ARG A 162 20.50 2.21 -4.96
C ARG A 162 20.92 3.05 -3.76
N MET A 163 21.04 2.45 -2.59
CA MET A 163 21.59 3.12 -1.41
C MET A 163 23.06 3.45 -1.61
N LYS A 164 23.47 4.64 -1.16
CA LYS A 164 24.86 5.10 -1.29
C LYS A 164 25.69 4.86 -0.04
N ASN A 165 25.03 4.71 1.09
CA ASN A 165 25.63 4.39 2.38
C ASN A 165 25.42 2.92 2.72
N ASP A 166 26.24 2.38 3.61
CA ASP A 166 26.04 1.06 4.16
C ASP A 166 24.73 1.03 4.98
N ILE A 167 23.98 -0.04 4.85
CA ILE A 167 22.70 -0.19 5.59
C ILE A 167 22.92 -0.51 7.07
N VAL A 168 24.12 -0.96 7.44
CA VAL A 168 24.48 -1.32 8.82
C VAL A 168 25.02 -0.13 9.61
N ASP A 169 25.53 0.90 8.92
CA ASP A 169 26.02 2.18 9.50
C ASP A 169 24.85 3.14 9.80
#